data_957b634881b878a0fbe1b99ce215c8da
#
_entry.id   957b634881b878a0fbe1b99ce215c8da
#
_cell.length_a   1.000
_cell.length_b   1.000
_cell.length_c   1.000
_cell.angle_alpha   90.00
_cell.angle_beta   90.00
_cell.angle_gamma   90.00
#
_symmetry.space_group_name_H-M   'P 1'
#
loop_
_entity.id
_entity.type
_entity.pdbx_description
1 polymer ?
#
loop_
_entity_poly.entity_id
_entity_poly.type
_entity_poly.pdbx_seq_one_letter_code
_entity_poly.pdbx_strand_id
1 'polypeptide(L)'
;MKKALAIGLAAVMAVSMSAPVFASDDSESGAGIAKEDLKIGAIYIGDENEGYTAAHMAGIDEMVENLGLDDSQVIEKTLIGEDEGCYDAAADLADQGCQIIFANSFGHETYILEAAGEYPDVQFCHATGTQAASSGLSNMHNYFTNIYEDLT
;
A
#
# COMPACT_ATOMS: atom_id res chain seq x y z
N MET A 1 -69.48 39.49 -38.39
CA MET A 1 -69.28 38.09 -38.74
C MET A 1 -67.78 37.82 -38.65
N LYS A 2 -67.32 37.18 -37.64
CA LYS A 2 -66.08 36.39 -37.58
C LYS A 2 -65.98 35.83 -36.15
N LYS A 3 -66.15 34.53 -36.04
CA LYS A 3 -66.09 33.77 -34.80
C LYS A 3 -64.61 33.54 -34.49
N ALA A 4 -64.17 33.93 -33.29
CA ALA A 4 -62.88 33.58 -32.80
C ALA A 4 -63.00 32.34 -31.91
N LEU A 5 -62.27 31.31 -32.26
CA LEU A 5 -62.19 30.04 -31.57
C LEU A 5 -61.07 30.14 -30.51
N ALA A 6 -61.42 30.04 -29.25
CA ALA A 6 -60.50 30.01 -28.15
C ALA A 6 -60.05 28.56 -27.94
N ILE A 7 -58.77 28.31 -28.15
CA ILE A 7 -58.10 27.04 -27.84
C ILE A 7 -57.48 27.16 -26.44
N GLY A 8 -57.99 26.41 -25.49
CA GLY A 8 -57.46 26.32 -24.15
C GLY A 8 -56.21 25.48 -24.14
N LEU A 9 -55.08 26.06 -23.67
CA LEU A 9 -53.87 25.40 -23.48
C LEU A 9 -53.81 24.90 -22.00
N ALA A 10 -53.98 23.61 -21.80
CA ALA A 10 -53.78 22.99 -20.49
C ALA A 10 -52.26 22.85 -20.22
N ALA A 11 -51.75 23.63 -19.29
CA ALA A 11 -50.38 23.49 -18.82
C ALA A 11 -50.32 22.34 -17.83
N VAL A 12 -49.70 21.24 -18.22
CA VAL A 12 -49.31 20.15 -17.32
C VAL A 12 -48.03 20.57 -16.62
N MET A 13 -48.13 20.94 -15.35
CA MET A 13 -46.95 21.13 -14.49
C MET A 13 -46.45 19.77 -14.09
N ALA A 14 -45.35 19.32 -14.73
CA ALA A 14 -44.55 18.23 -14.24
C ALA A 14 -43.70 18.75 -13.05
N VAL A 15 -44.08 18.38 -11.84
CA VAL A 15 -43.27 18.57 -10.66
C VAL A 15 -42.11 17.55 -10.73
N SER A 16 -40.96 18.00 -11.21
CA SER A 16 -39.72 17.23 -11.08
C SER A 16 -39.30 17.29 -9.63
N MET A 17 -39.54 16.22 -8.87
CA MET A 17 -38.88 15.98 -7.60
C MET A 17 -37.40 15.70 -7.89
N SER A 18 -36.58 16.73 -7.81
CA SER A 18 -35.12 16.56 -7.70
C SER A 18 -34.82 15.98 -6.31
N ALA A 19 -34.59 14.68 -6.25
CA ALA A 19 -33.96 14.09 -5.11
C ALA A 19 -32.58 14.76 -4.94
N PRO A 20 -32.17 15.13 -3.71
CA PRO A 20 -30.79 15.57 -3.49
C PRO A 20 -29.89 14.41 -3.84
N VAL A 21 -29.16 14.54 -4.93
CA VAL A 21 -27.97 13.75 -5.19
C VAL A 21 -26.98 14.20 -4.11
N PHE A 22 -26.82 13.38 -3.08
CA PHE A 22 -25.64 13.49 -2.26
C PHE A 22 -24.47 13.18 -3.19
N ALA A 23 -23.81 14.22 -3.64
CA ALA A 23 -22.49 14.09 -4.20
C ALA A 23 -21.65 13.45 -3.08
N SER A 24 -21.36 12.15 -3.23
CA SER A 24 -20.26 11.54 -2.53
C SER A 24 -19.08 12.37 -2.97
N ASP A 25 -18.43 13.02 -2.01
CA ASP A 25 -17.14 13.62 -2.18
C ASP A 25 -16.21 12.42 -2.43
N ASP A 26 -16.04 12.07 -3.70
CA ASP A 26 -14.96 11.22 -4.15
C ASP A 26 -13.69 12.06 -3.97
N SER A 27 -13.24 12.18 -2.72
CA SER A 27 -11.83 12.35 -2.47
C SER A 27 -11.17 11.20 -3.22
N GLU A 28 -10.37 11.51 -4.21
CA GLU A 28 -9.54 10.59 -4.96
C GLU A 28 -8.77 9.71 -3.95
N SER A 29 -9.38 8.60 -3.54
CA SER A 29 -8.62 7.46 -3.08
C SER A 29 -7.89 7.01 -4.34
N GLY A 30 -6.58 7.20 -4.38
CA GLY A 30 -5.76 6.82 -5.51
C GLY A 30 -6.19 5.43 -5.97
N ALA A 31 -6.34 5.25 -7.27
CA ALA A 31 -6.70 3.97 -7.83
C ALA A 31 -5.74 2.93 -7.25
N GLY A 32 -6.26 1.96 -6.48
CA GLY A 32 -5.45 0.90 -5.91
C GLY A 32 -4.75 0.14 -7.05
N ILE A 33 -3.64 -0.51 -6.71
CA ILE A 33 -2.91 -1.36 -7.66
C ILE A 33 -3.75 -2.61 -7.92
N ALA A 34 -3.95 -2.97 -9.18
CA ALA A 34 -4.61 -4.22 -9.51
C ALA A 34 -3.77 -5.39 -9.00
N LYS A 35 -4.43 -6.45 -8.51
CA LYS A 35 -3.76 -7.59 -7.89
C LYS A 35 -2.68 -8.20 -8.78
N GLU A 36 -2.98 -8.36 -10.06
CA GLU A 36 -2.09 -8.90 -11.08
C GLU A 36 -0.85 -8.05 -11.36
N ASP A 37 -0.90 -6.75 -11.03
CA ASP A 37 0.19 -5.80 -11.24
C ASP A 37 1.00 -5.56 -9.94
N LEU A 38 0.54 -6.10 -8.80
CA LEU A 38 1.21 -5.91 -7.52
C LEU A 38 2.54 -6.68 -7.49
N LYS A 39 3.62 -5.97 -7.15
CA LYS A 39 4.93 -6.54 -6.85
C LYS A 39 5.37 -6.17 -5.45
N ILE A 40 5.90 -7.14 -4.74
CA ILE A 40 6.30 -7.03 -3.34
C ILE A 40 7.78 -7.33 -3.24
N GLY A 41 8.52 -6.49 -2.52
CA GLY A 41 9.90 -6.72 -2.14
C GLY A 41 10.03 -7.07 -0.67
N ALA A 42 10.98 -7.93 -0.31
CA ALA A 42 11.32 -8.20 1.07
C ALA A 42 12.83 -8.23 1.28
N ILE A 43 13.30 -7.59 2.34
CA ILE A 43 14.71 -7.47 2.72
C ILE A 43 14.88 -8.09 4.09
N TYR A 44 15.73 -9.09 4.19
CA TYR A 44 15.99 -9.84 5.41
C TYR A 44 17.45 -9.76 5.84
N ILE A 45 17.67 -9.58 7.15
CA ILE A 45 19.01 -9.57 7.76
C ILE A 45 19.66 -10.96 7.73
N GLY A 46 18.87 -12.01 7.84
CA GLY A 46 19.28 -13.41 7.82
C GLY A 46 18.74 -14.18 6.63
N ASP A 47 18.64 -15.47 6.78
CA ASP A 47 18.04 -16.40 5.85
C ASP A 47 17.04 -17.36 6.57
N GLU A 48 16.54 -18.35 5.89
CA GLU A 48 15.59 -19.34 6.41
C GLU A 48 16.12 -20.18 7.59
N ASN A 49 17.42 -20.16 7.84
CA ASN A 49 18.04 -20.89 8.95
C ASN A 49 18.07 -20.08 10.25
N GLU A 50 17.77 -18.78 10.18
CA GLU A 50 17.67 -17.91 11.33
C GLU A 50 16.17 -17.71 11.70
N GLY A 51 15.79 -18.05 12.95
CA GLY A 51 14.38 -18.17 13.36
C GLY A 51 13.57 -16.89 13.23
N TYR A 52 14.17 -15.72 13.48
CA TYR A 52 13.48 -14.44 13.33
C TYR A 52 13.21 -14.14 11.84
N THR A 53 14.20 -14.32 10.97
CA THR A 53 14.02 -14.15 9.53
C THR A 53 13.04 -15.17 8.96
N ALA A 54 13.15 -16.44 9.36
CA ALA A 54 12.23 -17.48 8.93
C ALA A 54 10.76 -17.16 9.27
N ALA A 55 10.51 -16.55 10.42
CA ALA A 55 9.16 -16.13 10.81
C ALA A 55 8.62 -15.00 9.91
N HIS A 56 9.47 -14.06 9.51
CA HIS A 56 9.10 -13.02 8.55
C HIS A 56 8.83 -13.59 7.15
N MET A 57 9.67 -14.52 6.68
CA MET A 57 9.47 -15.22 5.40
C MET A 57 8.14 -15.98 5.39
N ALA A 58 7.83 -16.71 6.45
CA ALA A 58 6.56 -17.40 6.59
C ALA A 58 5.35 -16.43 6.58
N GLY A 59 5.51 -15.22 7.13
CA GLY A 59 4.49 -14.17 7.05
C GLY A 59 4.26 -13.65 5.63
N ILE A 60 5.31 -13.54 4.83
CA ILE A 60 5.20 -13.20 3.39
C ILE A 60 4.50 -14.35 2.63
N ASP A 61 4.89 -15.59 2.87
CA ASP A 61 4.26 -16.76 2.25
C ASP A 61 2.76 -16.82 2.55
N GLU A 62 2.37 -16.62 3.82
CA GLU A 62 0.97 -16.57 4.23
C GLU A 62 0.20 -15.42 3.56
N MET A 63 0.83 -14.26 3.41
CA MET A 63 0.24 -13.13 2.69
C MET A 63 0.02 -13.46 1.22
N VAL A 64 1.00 -14.08 0.56
CA VAL A 64 0.92 -14.53 -0.85
C VAL A 64 -0.25 -15.49 -1.02
N GLU A 65 -0.37 -16.49 -0.14
CA GLU A 65 -1.47 -17.46 -0.16
C GLU A 65 -2.83 -16.80 0.06
N ASN A 66 -2.95 -15.96 1.10
CA ASN A 66 -4.21 -15.31 1.47
C ASN A 66 -4.71 -14.34 0.41
N LEU A 67 -3.82 -13.63 -0.26
CA LEU A 67 -4.15 -12.72 -1.36
C LEU A 67 -4.28 -13.46 -2.69
N GLY A 68 -3.82 -14.70 -2.77
CA GLY A 68 -3.76 -15.51 -3.99
C GLY A 68 -2.89 -14.84 -5.05
N LEU A 69 -1.71 -14.35 -4.65
CA LEU A 69 -0.69 -13.83 -5.54
C LEU A 69 0.08 -14.97 -6.19
N ASP A 70 0.77 -14.66 -7.27
CA ASP A 70 1.73 -15.57 -7.89
C ASP A 70 3.11 -15.37 -7.24
N ASP A 71 3.89 -16.43 -7.05
CA ASP A 71 5.22 -16.36 -6.44
C ASP A 71 6.16 -15.39 -7.19
N SER A 72 5.95 -15.21 -8.48
CA SER A 72 6.71 -14.24 -9.29
C SER A 72 6.45 -12.77 -8.94
N GLN A 73 5.43 -12.49 -8.13
CA GLN A 73 5.10 -11.15 -7.65
C GLN A 73 5.88 -10.77 -6.39
N VAL A 74 6.67 -11.69 -5.82
CA VAL A 74 7.51 -11.45 -4.65
C VAL A 74 8.99 -11.57 -5.00
N ILE A 75 9.78 -10.59 -4.58
CA ILE A 75 11.23 -10.60 -4.74
C ILE A 75 11.86 -10.47 -3.35
N GLU A 76 12.57 -11.49 -2.92
CA GLU A 76 13.20 -11.56 -1.63
C GLU A 76 14.71 -11.38 -1.71
N LYS A 77 15.28 -10.65 -0.76
CA LYS A 77 16.72 -10.46 -0.60
C LYS A 77 17.12 -10.86 0.82
N THR A 78 17.92 -11.88 0.94
CA THR A 78 18.41 -12.42 2.22
C THR A 78 19.85 -11.98 2.50
N LEU A 79 20.27 -12.10 3.77
CA LEU A 79 21.61 -11.78 4.23
C LEU A 79 22.04 -10.33 3.93
N ILE A 80 21.08 -9.42 3.97
CA ILE A 80 21.33 -7.98 3.78
C ILE A 80 21.74 -7.36 5.12
N GLY A 81 22.94 -6.80 5.17
CA GLY A 81 23.48 -6.17 6.38
C GLY A 81 22.74 -4.88 6.79
N GLU A 82 23.00 -4.45 8.02
CA GLU A 82 22.54 -3.16 8.55
C GLU A 82 23.50 -2.04 8.13
N ASP A 83 23.72 -1.92 6.83
CA ASP A 83 24.63 -0.99 6.19
C ASP A 83 24.07 -0.48 4.87
N GLU A 84 24.88 0.23 4.09
CA GLU A 84 24.49 0.81 2.79
C GLU A 84 23.95 -0.25 1.80
N GLY A 85 24.34 -1.52 1.96
CA GLY A 85 23.76 -2.62 1.19
C GLY A 85 22.25 -2.78 1.38
N CYS A 86 21.69 -2.31 2.50
CA CYS A 86 20.25 -2.28 2.69
C CYS A 86 19.57 -1.22 1.80
N TYR A 87 20.16 -0.03 1.68
CA TYR A 87 19.69 0.97 0.74
C TYR A 87 19.77 0.46 -0.70
N ASP A 88 20.91 -0.11 -1.10
CA ASP A 88 21.09 -0.66 -2.45
C ASP A 88 20.06 -1.77 -2.75
N ALA A 89 19.75 -2.61 -1.77
CA ALA A 89 18.73 -3.64 -1.89
C ALA A 89 17.31 -3.06 -2.07
N ALA A 90 16.99 -1.99 -1.32
CA ALA A 90 15.71 -1.31 -1.41
C ALA A 90 15.54 -0.59 -2.76
N ALA A 91 16.58 0.13 -3.22
CA ALA A 91 16.60 0.80 -4.51
C ALA A 91 16.44 -0.20 -5.67
N ASP A 92 17.17 -1.32 -5.63
CA ASP A 92 17.06 -2.35 -6.66
C ASP A 92 15.66 -2.99 -6.71
N LEU A 93 15.01 -3.21 -5.57
CA LEU A 93 13.62 -3.68 -5.53
C LEU A 93 12.63 -2.66 -6.10
N ALA A 94 12.81 -1.38 -5.78
CA ALA A 94 12.01 -0.29 -6.33
C ALA A 94 12.18 -0.19 -7.86
N ASP A 95 13.41 -0.27 -8.34
CA ASP A 95 13.73 -0.24 -9.79
C ASP A 95 13.19 -1.47 -10.53
N GLN A 96 13.03 -2.61 -9.86
CA GLN A 96 12.35 -3.79 -10.38
C GLN A 96 10.83 -3.66 -10.38
N GLY A 97 10.29 -2.55 -9.89
CA GLY A 97 8.86 -2.23 -9.90
C GLY A 97 8.09 -2.75 -8.69
N CYS A 98 8.76 -3.05 -7.57
CA CYS A 98 8.07 -3.34 -6.31
C CYS A 98 7.35 -2.07 -5.82
N GLN A 99 6.06 -2.18 -5.52
CA GLN A 99 5.26 -1.07 -4.99
C GLN A 99 5.18 -1.09 -3.46
N ILE A 100 5.49 -2.22 -2.84
CA ILE A 100 5.60 -2.41 -1.39
C ILE A 100 6.91 -3.14 -1.10
N ILE A 101 7.68 -2.63 -0.14
CA ILE A 101 8.96 -3.23 0.27
C ILE A 101 8.97 -3.37 1.80
N PHE A 102 9.17 -4.60 2.27
CA PHE A 102 9.32 -4.93 3.68
C PHE A 102 10.79 -5.07 4.06
N ALA A 103 11.16 -4.62 5.25
CA ALA A 103 12.50 -4.83 5.82
C ALA A 103 12.38 -5.25 7.29
N ASN A 104 13.12 -6.30 7.70
CA ASN A 104 12.87 -6.96 8.97
C ASN A 104 13.85 -6.59 10.10
N SER A 105 14.97 -5.92 9.85
CA SER A 105 15.95 -5.64 10.91
C SER A 105 15.88 -4.21 11.42
N PHE A 106 16.05 -4.03 12.75
CA PHE A 106 16.04 -2.71 13.39
C PHE A 106 17.06 -1.74 12.75
N GLY A 107 18.26 -2.19 12.46
CA GLY A 107 19.32 -1.36 11.86
C GLY A 107 19.09 -1.04 10.37
N HIS A 108 18.12 -1.66 9.70
CA HIS A 108 17.74 -1.29 8.35
C HIS A 108 17.01 0.07 8.28
N GLU A 109 16.45 0.59 9.40
CA GLU A 109 15.54 1.74 9.39
C GLU A 109 16.11 2.97 8.70
N THR A 110 17.37 3.33 8.98
CA THR A 110 17.99 4.53 8.39
C THR A 110 18.07 4.44 6.86
N TYR A 111 18.43 3.28 6.36
CA TYR A 111 18.60 3.04 4.92
C TYR A 111 17.26 2.93 4.20
N ILE A 112 16.26 2.36 4.86
CA ILE A 112 14.88 2.31 4.32
C ILE A 112 14.24 3.70 4.30
N LEU A 113 14.52 4.55 5.29
CA LEU A 113 14.09 5.96 5.28
C LEU A 113 14.71 6.75 4.11
N GLU A 114 15.99 6.51 3.82
CA GLU A 114 16.67 7.13 2.68
C GLU A 114 16.03 6.70 1.38
N ALA A 115 15.82 5.40 1.17
CA ALA A 115 15.12 4.86 0.01
C ALA A 115 13.68 5.40 -0.11
N ALA A 116 12.93 5.49 0.99
CA ALA A 116 11.58 6.04 0.99
C ALA A 116 11.54 7.52 0.57
N GLY A 117 12.58 8.29 0.89
CA GLY A 117 12.73 9.68 0.43
C GLY A 117 12.98 9.80 -1.07
N GLU A 118 13.66 8.82 -1.69
CA GLU A 118 13.97 8.84 -3.13
C GLU A 118 12.90 8.18 -3.99
N TYR A 119 12.14 7.22 -3.44
CA TYR A 119 11.08 6.49 -4.14
C TYR A 119 9.69 6.78 -3.55
N PRO A 120 9.14 7.99 -3.74
CA PRO A 120 7.92 8.43 -3.07
C PRO A 120 6.66 7.63 -3.47
N ASP A 121 6.69 6.94 -4.60
CA ASP A 121 5.59 6.11 -5.09
C ASP A 121 5.63 4.66 -4.56
N VAL A 122 6.71 4.27 -3.88
CA VAL A 122 6.88 2.95 -3.26
C VAL A 122 6.57 3.03 -1.77
N GLN A 123 5.80 2.07 -1.25
CA GLN A 123 5.50 1.97 0.17
C GLN A 123 6.57 1.13 0.88
N PHE A 124 7.15 1.66 1.93
CA PHE A 124 8.17 0.97 2.73
C PHE A 124 7.63 0.62 4.11
N CYS A 125 7.68 -0.66 4.46
CA CYS A 125 7.21 -1.22 5.71
C CYS A 125 8.40 -1.80 6.49
N HIS A 126 8.78 -1.16 7.58
CA HIS A 126 9.95 -1.54 8.37
C HIS A 126 9.54 -2.11 9.73
N ALA A 127 10.00 -3.32 10.02
CA ALA A 127 9.77 -3.97 11.30
C ALA A 127 10.64 -3.33 12.41
N THR A 128 10.06 -3.21 13.60
CA THR A 128 10.74 -2.77 14.82
C THR A 128 11.26 -1.32 14.84
N GLY A 129 11.09 -0.57 13.75
CA GLY A 129 11.50 0.83 13.67
C GLY A 129 10.57 1.79 14.42
N THR A 130 11.02 3.02 14.57
CA THR A 130 10.33 4.05 15.36
C THR A 130 10.23 5.39 14.67
N GLN A 131 10.86 5.58 13.52
CA GLN A 131 11.06 6.89 12.91
C GLN A 131 10.00 7.26 11.86
N ALA A 132 9.17 6.32 11.40
CA ALA A 132 8.20 6.60 10.35
C ALA A 132 7.29 7.78 10.69
N ALA A 133 6.73 7.83 11.89
CA ALA A 133 5.83 8.91 12.33
C ALA A 133 6.49 10.29 12.41
N SER A 134 7.80 10.36 12.58
CA SER A 134 8.58 11.61 12.70
C SER A 134 9.35 11.98 11.43
N SER A 135 9.42 11.08 10.44
CA SER A 135 10.18 11.28 9.20
C SER A 135 9.58 12.34 8.29
N GLY A 136 8.27 12.55 8.37
CA GLY A 136 7.51 13.38 7.42
C GLY A 136 7.25 12.71 6.07
N LEU A 137 7.63 11.43 5.91
CA LEU A 137 7.39 10.64 4.70
C LEU A 137 6.04 9.92 4.80
N SER A 138 5.19 10.08 3.79
CA SER A 138 3.87 9.45 3.76
C SER A 138 3.90 7.97 3.34
N ASN A 139 5.02 7.52 2.78
CA ASN A 139 5.25 6.19 2.24
C ASN A 139 6.16 5.32 3.14
N MET A 140 6.47 5.78 4.36
CA MET A 140 7.26 5.03 5.34
C MET A 140 6.38 4.60 6.51
N HIS A 141 6.40 3.32 6.82
CA HIS A 141 5.58 2.69 7.86
C HIS A 141 6.44 1.85 8.79
N ASN A 142 6.16 1.93 10.10
CA ASN A 142 6.73 0.99 11.06
C ASN A 142 5.65 0.02 11.54
N TYR A 143 6.00 -1.24 11.69
CA TYR A 143 5.17 -2.25 12.32
C TYR A 143 5.95 -3.00 13.40
N PHE A 144 5.21 -3.53 14.36
CA PHE A 144 5.78 -4.27 15.48
C PHE A 144 4.86 -5.43 15.84
N THR A 145 5.45 -6.56 16.21
CA THR A 145 4.68 -7.72 16.67
C THR A 145 4.17 -7.51 18.11
N ASN A 146 3.03 -8.09 18.41
CA ASN A 146 2.52 -8.12 19.78
C ASN A 146 3.21 -9.26 20.56
N ILE A 147 4.42 -8.99 21.08
CA ILE A 147 5.24 -9.98 21.79
C ILE A 147 4.58 -10.61 23.04
N TYR A 148 3.42 -10.13 23.46
CA TYR A 148 2.67 -10.75 24.58
C TYR A 148 1.97 -12.06 24.17
N GLU A 149 1.76 -12.30 22.88
CA GLU A 149 1.14 -13.52 22.39
C GLU A 149 2.15 -14.69 22.31
N ASP A 150 3.44 -14.38 22.17
CA ASP A 150 4.52 -15.37 22.07
C ASP A 150 4.97 -15.95 23.44
N LEU A 151 4.42 -15.45 24.55
CA LEU A 151 4.78 -15.86 25.92
C LEU A 151 3.74 -16.79 26.57
N THR A 152 2.74 -17.23 25.83
CA THR A 152 1.71 -18.19 26.28
C THR A 152 1.81 -19.52 25.57
#